data_da0624d6f11bfea4de17563a1c00b89b
#
_entry.id   da0624d6f11bfea4de17563a1c00b89b
#
_cell.length_a   1.000
_cell.length_b   1.000
_cell.length_c   1.000
_cell.angle_alpha   90.00
_cell.angle_beta   90.00
_cell.angle_gamma   90.00
#
_symmetry.space_group_name_H-M   'P 1'
#
loop_
_entity.id
_entity.type
_entity.pdbx_description
1 polymer ?
#
loop_
_entity_poly.entity_id
_entity_poly.type
_entity_poly.pdbx_seq_one_letter_code
_entity_poly.pdbx_strand_id
1 'polypeptide(L)'
;MCFIGDSITEGVGTTKRYFDYIAEKTGASVRGFGVNGAQSIELFSQIDRLRKETGGDFDMLFILIGTNDYNAGVPLGEFFTEHTENVVTEYDTNEKPLHYALRKKREFSFDTATFKGRLNKLLSLIKNEFCEKRIVLLTPLHRAYAYFGGANVQPNELYANGIGEYFETYVEAVRRAADIWAVELIDLYRESGLFPLDEKHAGTYFNRVANDNLHPNAAGHKRIAQTILRYL
;
A
#
# COMPACT_ATOMS: atom_id res chain seq x y z
N MET A 1 4.32 -12.94 -11.14
CA MET A 1 3.89 -11.75 -10.39
C MET A 1 3.55 -12.14 -8.96
N CYS A 2 3.91 -11.33 -7.97
CA CYS A 2 3.60 -11.55 -6.56
C CYS A 2 2.72 -10.41 -6.02
N PHE A 3 1.84 -10.73 -5.06
CA PHE A 3 0.88 -9.80 -4.48
C PHE A 3 0.91 -9.91 -2.96
N ILE A 4 1.26 -8.82 -2.27
CA ILE A 4 1.23 -8.71 -0.82
C ILE A 4 0.18 -7.68 -0.41
N GLY A 5 -0.38 -7.82 0.78
CA GLY A 5 -1.42 -6.89 1.25
C GLY A 5 -2.26 -7.46 2.37
N ASP A 6 -3.46 -6.93 2.47
CA ASP A 6 -4.44 -7.25 3.50
C ASP A 6 -5.51 -8.28 3.05
N SER A 7 -6.69 -8.21 3.66
CA SER A 7 -7.84 -9.06 3.37
C SER A 7 -8.31 -9.02 1.91
N ILE A 8 -8.15 -7.88 1.23
CA ILE A 8 -8.55 -7.75 -0.18
C ILE A 8 -7.60 -8.58 -1.05
N THR A 9 -6.31 -8.58 -0.74
CA THR A 9 -5.31 -9.42 -1.42
C THR A 9 -5.46 -10.90 -1.05
N GLU A 10 -5.84 -11.23 0.20
CA GLU A 10 -6.17 -12.60 0.60
C GLU A 10 -7.39 -13.14 -0.16
N GLY A 11 -8.38 -12.28 -0.40
CA GLY A 11 -9.62 -12.60 -1.11
C GLY A 11 -10.83 -12.80 -0.19
N VAL A 12 -10.85 -12.10 0.95
CA VAL A 12 -12.04 -12.07 1.80
C VAL A 12 -13.23 -11.52 1.03
N GLY A 13 -14.37 -12.18 1.14
CA GLY A 13 -15.61 -11.76 0.46
C GLY A 13 -15.72 -12.14 -1.01
N THR A 14 -14.74 -12.84 -1.58
CA THR A 14 -14.75 -13.27 -2.97
C THR A 14 -14.39 -14.74 -3.16
N THR A 15 -14.92 -15.33 -4.25
CA THR A 15 -14.51 -16.67 -4.72
C THR A 15 -13.34 -16.62 -5.70
N LYS A 16 -12.97 -15.40 -6.18
CA LYS A 16 -11.91 -15.22 -7.16
C LYS A 16 -11.25 -13.87 -6.95
N ARG A 17 -9.93 -13.88 -6.71
CA ARG A 17 -9.15 -12.71 -6.37
C ARG A 17 -8.81 -11.88 -7.60
N TYR A 18 -8.51 -10.61 -7.44
CA TYR A 18 -8.18 -9.73 -8.56
C TYR A 18 -6.99 -10.24 -9.38
N PHE A 19 -5.98 -10.80 -8.76
CA PHE A 19 -4.82 -11.34 -9.48
C PHE A 19 -5.10 -12.69 -10.17
N ASP A 20 -6.13 -13.45 -9.77
CA ASP A 20 -6.56 -14.62 -10.53
C ASP A 20 -7.17 -14.20 -11.90
N TYR A 21 -7.89 -13.05 -11.94
CA TYR A 21 -8.36 -12.48 -13.20
C TYR A 21 -7.21 -11.93 -14.06
N ILE A 22 -6.16 -11.37 -13.42
CA ILE A 22 -4.95 -10.92 -14.13
C ILE A 22 -4.25 -12.13 -14.76
N ALA A 23 -4.05 -13.21 -14.00
CA ALA A 23 -3.47 -14.46 -14.50
C ALA A 23 -4.20 -15.02 -15.72
N GLU A 24 -5.53 -15.09 -15.65
CA GLU A 24 -6.35 -15.55 -16.79
C GLU A 24 -6.18 -14.68 -18.04
N LYS A 25 -6.09 -13.36 -17.86
CA LYS A 25 -6.00 -12.43 -18.99
C LYS A 25 -4.61 -12.38 -19.62
N THR A 26 -3.56 -12.54 -18.81
CA THR A 26 -2.17 -12.38 -19.25
C THR A 26 -1.45 -13.72 -19.48
N GLY A 27 -1.95 -14.81 -18.92
CA GLY A 27 -1.23 -16.09 -18.88
C GLY A 27 -0.08 -16.12 -17.87
N ALA A 28 0.11 -15.05 -17.07
CA ALA A 28 1.21 -14.96 -16.13
C ALA A 28 0.98 -15.86 -14.89
N SER A 29 2.06 -16.41 -14.35
CA SER A 29 2.05 -17.04 -13.02
C SER A 29 1.87 -15.99 -11.94
N VAL A 30 0.96 -16.24 -10.98
CA VAL A 30 0.65 -15.34 -9.88
C VAL A 30 0.75 -16.03 -8.54
N ARG A 31 1.23 -15.32 -7.51
CA ARG A 31 1.25 -15.77 -6.11
C ARG A 31 0.76 -14.66 -5.19
N GLY A 32 -0.18 -14.98 -4.31
CA GLY A 32 -0.73 -14.06 -3.33
C GLY A 32 -0.27 -14.41 -1.92
N PHE A 33 0.16 -13.40 -1.17
CA PHE A 33 0.65 -13.51 0.21
C PHE A 33 -0.19 -12.68 1.19
N GLY A 34 -1.27 -12.06 0.72
CA GLY A 34 -2.16 -11.25 1.55
C GLY A 34 -2.66 -11.96 2.79
N VAL A 35 -2.87 -11.22 3.87
CA VAL A 35 -3.35 -11.71 5.16
C VAL A 35 -4.47 -10.82 5.67
N ASN A 36 -5.59 -11.42 6.04
CA ASN A 36 -6.75 -10.71 6.57
C ASN A 36 -6.38 -9.89 7.82
N GLY A 37 -6.78 -8.63 7.84
CA GLY A 37 -6.50 -7.71 8.93
C GLY A 37 -5.07 -7.13 8.94
N ALA A 38 -4.21 -7.51 8.00
CA ALA A 38 -2.82 -7.05 7.99
C ALA A 38 -2.71 -5.53 7.88
N GLN A 39 -1.93 -4.94 8.78
CA GLN A 39 -1.42 -3.59 8.69
C GLN A 39 -0.09 -3.57 7.92
N SER A 40 0.42 -2.40 7.62
CA SER A 40 1.69 -2.25 6.89
C SER A 40 2.90 -2.89 7.61
N ILE A 41 2.85 -3.03 8.92
CA ILE A 41 3.91 -3.71 9.69
C ILE A 41 3.96 -5.22 9.40
N GLU A 42 2.83 -5.87 9.11
CA GLU A 42 2.80 -7.30 8.81
C GLU A 42 3.31 -7.63 7.40
N LEU A 43 3.49 -6.63 6.53
CA LEU A 43 4.05 -6.85 5.20
C LEU A 43 5.50 -7.37 5.25
N PHE A 44 6.26 -7.09 6.31
CA PHE A 44 7.60 -7.66 6.48
C PHE A 44 7.57 -9.19 6.53
N SER A 45 6.62 -9.76 7.25
CA SER A 45 6.44 -11.22 7.30
C SER A 45 5.96 -11.79 5.96
N GLN A 46 5.19 -11.03 5.19
CA GLN A 46 4.76 -11.44 3.85
C GLN A 46 5.94 -11.43 2.86
N ILE A 47 6.87 -10.47 2.98
CA ILE A 47 8.13 -10.45 2.22
C ILE A 47 8.99 -11.67 2.58
N ASP A 48 9.09 -12.03 3.86
CA ASP A 48 9.82 -13.23 4.29
C ASP A 48 9.23 -14.51 3.68
N ARG A 49 7.89 -14.63 3.66
CA ARG A 49 7.19 -15.73 3.00
C ARG A 49 7.43 -15.73 1.48
N LEU A 50 7.30 -14.58 0.84
CA LEU A 50 7.57 -14.41 -0.59
C LEU A 50 8.99 -14.88 -0.92
N ARG A 51 9.99 -14.42 -0.16
CA ARG A 51 11.39 -14.82 -0.32
C ARG A 51 11.56 -16.34 -0.20
N LYS A 52 10.97 -16.91 0.86
CA LYS A 52 11.05 -18.36 1.12
C LYS A 52 10.40 -19.20 0.01
N GLU A 53 9.25 -18.76 -0.50
CA GLU A 53 8.46 -19.52 -1.45
C GLU A 53 8.88 -19.33 -2.91
N THR A 54 9.51 -18.18 -3.24
CA THR A 54 9.91 -17.87 -4.62
C THR A 54 11.42 -17.90 -4.84
N GLY A 55 12.23 -17.82 -3.76
CA GLY A 55 13.67 -17.63 -3.90
C GLY A 55 14.06 -16.32 -4.59
N GLY A 56 13.13 -15.34 -4.66
CA GLY A 56 13.30 -14.12 -5.44
C GLY A 56 12.96 -14.24 -6.93
N ASP A 57 12.47 -15.40 -7.36
CA ASP A 57 12.05 -15.65 -8.76
C ASP A 57 10.63 -15.10 -9.00
N PHE A 58 10.56 -13.83 -9.33
CA PHE A 58 9.36 -13.13 -9.78
C PHE A 58 9.78 -11.85 -10.55
N ASP A 59 8.91 -11.33 -11.39
CA ASP A 59 9.19 -10.10 -12.17
C ASP A 59 8.59 -8.86 -11.53
N MET A 60 7.41 -8.99 -10.92
CA MET A 60 6.64 -7.86 -10.40
C MET A 60 6.10 -8.15 -9.01
N LEU A 61 6.14 -7.12 -8.14
CA LEU A 61 5.53 -7.14 -6.80
C LEU A 61 4.49 -6.03 -6.68
N PHE A 62 3.25 -6.42 -6.41
CA PHE A 62 2.14 -5.51 -6.13
C PHE A 62 1.86 -5.44 -4.64
N ILE A 63 1.64 -4.24 -4.11
CA ILE A 63 1.48 -3.97 -2.68
C ILE A 63 0.20 -3.17 -2.45
N LEU A 64 -0.82 -3.77 -1.82
CA LEU A 64 -2.09 -3.15 -1.46
C LEU A 64 -2.23 -3.10 0.06
N ILE A 65 -2.12 -1.92 0.67
CA ILE A 65 -2.10 -1.78 2.12
C ILE A 65 -2.55 -0.38 2.58
N GLY A 66 -2.99 -0.26 3.84
CA GLY A 66 -3.31 1.00 4.50
C GLY A 66 -4.69 1.03 5.15
N THR A 67 -5.61 0.19 4.71
CA THR A 67 -6.98 0.10 5.26
C THR A 67 -6.98 -0.24 6.75
N ASN A 68 -6.18 -1.22 7.15
CA ASN A 68 -6.13 -1.65 8.56
C ASN A 68 -5.25 -0.74 9.42
N ASP A 69 -4.26 -0.05 8.84
CA ASP A 69 -3.52 1.01 9.54
C ASP A 69 -4.47 2.16 9.95
N TYR A 70 -5.35 2.59 9.02
CA TYR A 70 -6.39 3.56 9.34
C TYR A 70 -7.33 3.05 10.43
N ASN A 71 -7.87 1.83 10.30
CA ASN A 71 -8.79 1.26 11.28
C ASN A 71 -8.20 1.15 12.68
N ALA A 72 -6.93 0.79 12.77
CA ALA A 72 -6.21 0.67 14.03
C ALA A 72 -5.76 2.01 14.61
N GLY A 73 -5.96 3.12 13.91
CA GLY A 73 -5.47 4.44 14.33
C GLY A 73 -3.94 4.50 14.39
N VAL A 74 -3.24 3.87 13.45
CA VAL A 74 -1.78 3.99 13.37
C VAL A 74 -1.42 5.43 13.04
N PRO A 75 -0.63 6.15 13.86
CA PRO A 75 -0.25 7.52 13.57
C PRO A 75 0.41 7.66 12.20
N LEU A 76 0.08 8.71 11.46
CA LEU A 76 0.67 8.93 10.13
C LEU A 76 2.18 9.14 10.19
N GLY A 77 2.68 9.92 11.17
CA GLY A 77 4.08 10.29 11.25
C GLY A 77 4.57 11.12 10.08
N GLU A 78 5.89 11.16 9.88
CA GLU A 78 6.53 11.88 8.79
C GLU A 78 7.45 10.97 7.97
N PHE A 79 7.58 11.24 6.65
CA PHE A 79 8.54 10.53 5.80
C PHE A 79 9.98 10.90 6.09
N PHE A 80 10.21 12.12 6.58
CA PHE A 80 11.54 12.67 6.81
C PHE A 80 11.63 13.35 8.16
N THR A 81 12.81 13.26 8.78
CA THR A 81 13.25 14.22 9.78
C THR A 81 14.13 15.27 9.10
N GLU A 82 14.24 16.47 9.66
CA GLU A 82 15.05 17.55 9.11
C GLU A 82 16.07 18.03 10.16
N HIS A 83 17.31 18.25 9.74
CA HIS A 83 18.34 18.91 10.51
C HIS A 83 19.18 19.81 9.61
N THR A 84 20.11 20.55 10.19
CA THR A 84 21.00 21.43 9.43
C THR A 84 22.44 20.93 9.62
N GLU A 85 23.18 20.79 8.52
CA GLU A 85 24.57 20.39 8.53
C GLU A 85 25.42 21.20 7.55
N ASN A 86 26.73 21.21 7.77
CA ASN A 86 27.68 21.77 6.82
C ASN A 86 27.91 20.80 5.65
N VAL A 87 27.69 21.30 4.45
CA VAL A 87 27.90 20.57 3.19
C VAL A 87 29.03 21.24 2.43
N VAL A 88 29.92 20.43 1.86
CA VAL A 88 30.97 20.93 0.97
C VAL A 88 30.30 21.45 -0.31
N THR A 89 30.60 22.67 -0.68
CA THR A 89 30.04 23.34 -1.86
C THR A 89 31.09 23.64 -2.93
N GLU A 90 32.38 23.47 -2.63
CA GLU A 90 33.46 23.64 -3.57
C GLU A 90 34.67 22.77 -3.18
N TYR A 91 35.35 22.23 -4.17
CA TYR A 91 36.60 21.49 -4.05
C TYR A 91 37.73 22.18 -4.83
N ASP A 92 38.96 22.04 -4.38
CA ASP A 92 40.12 22.44 -5.15
C ASP A 92 40.44 21.43 -6.27
N THR A 93 41.52 21.73 -7.04
CA THR A 93 41.97 20.85 -8.14
C THR A 93 42.46 19.48 -7.69
N ASN A 94 42.71 19.28 -6.37
CA ASN A 94 43.13 18.03 -5.77
C ASN A 94 42.02 17.35 -4.99
N GLU A 95 40.76 17.71 -5.25
CA GLU A 95 39.54 17.19 -4.60
C GLU A 95 39.51 17.43 -3.07
N LYS A 96 40.20 18.48 -2.56
CA LYS A 96 40.11 18.90 -1.17
C LYS A 96 38.98 19.92 -1.00
N PRO A 97 38.14 19.78 0.03
CA PRO A 97 37.08 20.73 0.32
C PRO A 97 37.59 22.15 0.53
N LEU A 98 37.10 23.13 -0.25
CA LEU A 98 37.44 24.56 -0.13
C LEU A 98 36.39 25.35 0.61
N HIS A 99 35.12 25.14 0.27
CA HIS A 99 34.02 25.87 0.87
C HIS A 99 32.93 24.95 1.43
N TYR A 100 32.35 25.40 2.53
CA TYR A 100 31.22 24.76 3.18
C TYR A 100 30.07 25.75 3.28
N ALA A 101 28.84 25.26 3.16
CA ALA A 101 27.65 26.04 3.44
C ALA A 101 26.69 25.25 4.34
N LEU A 102 26.01 25.96 5.20
CA LEU A 102 24.97 25.38 6.05
C LEU A 102 23.73 25.08 5.18
N ARG A 103 23.25 23.85 5.17
CA ARG A 103 22.07 23.42 4.41
C ARG A 103 21.14 22.58 5.29
N LYS A 104 19.82 22.73 5.06
CA LYS A 104 18.83 21.77 5.57
C LYS A 104 19.02 20.45 4.86
N LYS A 105 19.06 19.38 5.63
CA LYS A 105 19.11 18.00 5.17
C LYS A 105 17.89 17.24 5.67
N ARG A 106 17.36 16.38 4.83
CA ARG A 106 16.33 15.41 5.19
C ARG A 106 16.97 14.04 5.37
N GLU A 107 16.51 13.32 6.37
CA GLU A 107 16.80 11.90 6.55
C GLU A 107 15.48 11.12 6.57
N PHE A 108 15.47 9.92 5.97
CA PHE A 108 14.29 9.08 6.01
C PHE A 108 13.94 8.70 7.44
N SER A 109 12.68 8.89 7.82
CA SER A 109 12.15 8.34 9.06
C SER A 109 11.80 6.86 8.83
N PHE A 110 12.39 5.98 9.64
CA PHE A 110 12.08 4.54 9.64
C PHE A 110 11.32 4.13 10.91
N ASP A 111 10.62 5.06 11.52
CA ASP A 111 9.83 4.83 12.73
C ASP A 111 8.62 3.92 12.45
N THR A 112 8.71 2.66 12.84
CA THR A 112 7.67 1.65 12.64
C THR A 112 6.43 1.83 13.53
N ALA A 113 6.44 2.78 14.47
CA ALA A 113 5.25 3.19 15.19
C ALA A 113 4.30 4.02 14.31
N THR A 114 4.79 4.56 13.18
CA THR A 114 4.04 5.42 12.26
C THR A 114 3.86 4.79 10.89
N PHE A 115 2.74 5.12 10.21
CA PHE A 115 2.42 4.58 8.89
C PHE A 115 3.45 4.95 7.82
N LYS A 116 3.83 6.25 7.74
CA LYS A 116 4.85 6.72 6.77
C LYS A 116 6.23 6.10 7.04
N GLY A 117 6.59 5.93 8.31
CA GLY A 117 7.85 5.28 8.68
C GLY A 117 7.87 3.78 8.32
N ARG A 118 6.73 3.08 8.48
CA ARG A 118 6.55 1.69 8.02
C ARG A 118 6.70 1.57 6.50
N LEU A 119 6.06 2.48 5.73
CA LEU A 119 6.19 2.52 4.28
C LEU A 119 7.64 2.76 3.84
N ASN A 120 8.34 3.71 4.46
CA ASN A 120 9.75 3.95 4.19
C ASN A 120 10.60 2.70 4.42
N LYS A 121 10.44 2.07 5.59
CA LYS A 121 11.22 0.88 5.95
C LYS A 121 10.95 -0.28 5.00
N LEU A 122 9.68 -0.50 4.64
CA LEU A 122 9.26 -1.54 3.70
C LEU A 122 9.88 -1.30 2.32
N LEU A 123 9.70 -0.10 1.76
CA LEU A 123 10.18 0.22 0.41
C LEU A 123 11.71 0.26 0.35
N SER A 124 12.40 0.71 1.40
CA SER A 124 13.85 0.58 1.51
C SER A 124 14.30 -0.87 1.44
N LEU A 125 13.66 -1.75 2.23
CA LEU A 125 13.96 -3.18 2.21
C LEU A 125 13.76 -3.78 0.80
N ILE A 126 12.59 -3.55 0.21
CA ILE A 126 12.22 -4.11 -1.10
C ILE A 126 13.16 -3.61 -2.20
N LYS A 127 13.47 -2.32 -2.25
CA LYS A 127 14.38 -1.76 -3.27
C LYS A 127 15.82 -2.24 -3.12
N ASN A 128 16.26 -2.49 -1.90
CA ASN A 128 17.60 -3.05 -1.68
C ASN A 128 17.69 -4.52 -2.07
N GLU A 129 16.65 -5.29 -1.75
CA GLU A 129 16.67 -6.74 -1.96
C GLU A 129 16.25 -7.15 -3.39
N PHE A 130 15.29 -6.43 -3.95
CA PHE A 130 14.67 -6.73 -5.26
C PHE A 130 14.88 -5.58 -6.25
N CYS A 131 16.10 -5.03 -6.33
CA CYS A 131 16.40 -3.82 -7.11
C CYS A 131 16.10 -3.95 -8.61
N GLU A 132 16.09 -5.16 -9.16
CA GLU A 132 15.79 -5.45 -10.56
C GLU A 132 14.30 -5.75 -10.83
N LYS A 133 13.49 -5.82 -9.77
CA LYS A 133 12.07 -6.15 -9.90
C LYS A 133 11.21 -4.90 -10.06
N ARG A 134 10.13 -5.04 -10.80
CA ARG A 134 9.13 -3.99 -10.93
C ARG A 134 8.26 -3.96 -9.67
N ILE A 135 8.28 -2.85 -8.95
CA ILE A 135 7.53 -2.65 -7.70
C ILE A 135 6.38 -1.70 -7.97
N VAL A 136 5.17 -2.12 -7.62
CA VAL A 136 3.93 -1.37 -7.86
C VAL A 136 3.16 -1.21 -6.55
N LEU A 137 3.02 0.02 -6.09
CA LEU A 137 2.09 0.36 -5.01
C LEU A 137 0.67 0.47 -5.57
N LEU A 138 -0.28 -0.07 -4.83
CA LEU A 138 -1.72 0.11 -5.05
C LEU A 138 -2.26 0.95 -3.91
N THR A 139 -2.98 2.04 -4.21
CA THR A 139 -3.70 2.76 -3.14
C THR A 139 -4.80 1.88 -2.57
N PRO A 140 -5.16 2.04 -1.28
CA PRO A 140 -6.37 1.44 -0.74
C PRO A 140 -7.60 1.80 -1.59
N LEU A 141 -8.63 0.98 -1.54
CA LEU A 141 -9.92 1.25 -2.18
C LEU A 141 -10.80 2.13 -1.30
N HIS A 142 -11.77 2.82 -1.90
CA HIS A 142 -12.89 3.38 -1.14
C HIS A 142 -13.57 2.31 -0.29
N ARG A 143 -14.02 2.71 0.90
CA ARG A 143 -14.64 1.81 1.87
C ARG A 143 -15.88 2.42 2.50
N ALA A 144 -16.85 1.59 2.78
CA ALA A 144 -18.03 1.99 3.53
C ALA A 144 -18.15 1.20 4.84
N TYR A 145 -19.30 1.31 5.49
CA TYR A 145 -19.55 0.65 6.77
C TYR A 145 -19.38 -0.85 6.68
N ALA A 146 -18.70 -1.43 7.66
CA ALA A 146 -18.60 -2.87 7.81
C ALA A 146 -18.76 -3.29 9.29
N TYR A 147 -19.35 -4.47 9.51
CA TYR A 147 -19.53 -5.06 10.83
C TYR A 147 -19.18 -6.53 10.80
N PHE A 148 -18.20 -6.91 11.61
CA PHE A 148 -17.65 -8.28 11.65
C PHE A 148 -17.91 -8.99 12.99
N GLY A 149 -18.83 -8.48 13.77
CA GLY A 149 -19.21 -9.05 15.06
C GLY A 149 -18.57 -8.36 16.28
N GLY A 150 -19.26 -8.40 17.41
CA GLY A 150 -18.78 -7.81 18.68
C GLY A 150 -18.37 -6.35 18.56
N ALA A 151 -17.17 -6.02 18.98
CA ALA A 151 -16.62 -4.67 18.91
C ALA A 151 -15.99 -4.32 17.55
N ASN A 152 -15.98 -5.24 16.57
CA ASN A 152 -15.42 -4.98 15.25
C ASN A 152 -16.43 -4.28 14.34
N VAL A 153 -16.70 -3.02 14.67
CA VAL A 153 -17.53 -2.08 13.90
C VAL A 153 -16.60 -1.10 13.22
N GLN A 154 -16.70 -1.01 11.92
CA GLN A 154 -15.87 -0.11 11.12
C GLN A 154 -16.75 0.92 10.41
N PRO A 155 -16.79 2.17 10.89
CA PRO A 155 -17.50 3.27 10.23
C PRO A 155 -17.01 3.46 8.80
N ASN A 156 -17.83 4.11 7.97
CA ASN A 156 -17.41 4.46 6.61
C ASN A 156 -16.29 5.52 6.64
N GLU A 157 -15.64 5.72 5.52
CA GLU A 157 -14.47 6.60 5.37
C GLU A 157 -14.75 8.10 5.59
N LEU A 158 -16.01 8.50 5.71
CA LEU A 158 -16.38 9.89 6.03
C LEU A 158 -16.20 10.22 7.52
N TYR A 159 -15.98 9.21 8.35
CA TYR A 159 -15.64 9.41 9.75
C TYR A 159 -14.12 9.37 9.92
N ALA A 160 -13.61 10.26 10.77
CA ALA A 160 -12.23 10.14 11.23
C ALA A 160 -12.07 8.87 12.11
N ASN A 161 -10.87 8.29 12.11
CA ASN A 161 -10.55 7.17 12.97
C ASN A 161 -10.37 7.56 14.45
N GLY A 162 -9.99 6.62 15.31
CA GLY A 162 -9.85 6.83 16.76
C GLY A 162 -8.81 7.88 17.17
N ILE A 163 -7.93 8.30 16.27
CA ILE A 163 -6.94 9.37 16.50
C ILE A 163 -7.24 10.67 15.73
N GLY A 164 -8.40 10.75 15.08
CA GLY A 164 -8.86 11.95 14.39
C GLY A 164 -8.41 12.08 12.93
N GLU A 165 -7.80 11.04 12.34
CA GLU A 165 -7.34 11.04 10.96
C GLU A 165 -8.41 10.48 10.01
N TYR A 166 -8.59 11.10 8.84
CA TYR A 166 -9.47 10.59 7.79
C TYR A 166 -8.76 9.54 6.93
N PHE A 167 -9.53 8.66 6.30
CA PHE A 167 -9.00 7.57 5.47
C PHE A 167 -8.14 8.06 4.31
N GLU A 168 -8.55 9.13 3.66
CA GLU A 168 -7.83 9.73 2.55
C GLU A 168 -6.39 10.15 2.90
N THR A 169 -6.09 10.48 4.16
CA THR A 169 -4.72 10.84 4.58
C THR A 169 -3.76 9.64 4.48
N TYR A 170 -4.27 8.42 4.71
CA TYR A 170 -3.51 7.18 4.48
C TYR A 170 -3.35 6.88 3.00
N VAL A 171 -4.38 7.14 2.18
CA VAL A 171 -4.29 7.02 0.71
C VAL A 171 -3.23 7.98 0.16
N GLU A 172 -3.23 9.24 0.60
CA GLU A 172 -2.22 10.24 0.22
C GLU A 172 -0.80 9.83 0.65
N ALA A 173 -0.67 9.20 1.82
CA ALA A 173 0.63 8.68 2.25
C ALA A 173 1.16 7.59 1.31
N VAL A 174 0.30 6.69 0.80
CA VAL A 174 0.70 5.68 -0.20
C VAL A 174 1.11 6.35 -1.51
N ARG A 175 0.34 7.33 -2.01
CA ARG A 175 0.69 8.12 -3.21
C ARG A 175 2.07 8.77 -3.04
N ARG A 176 2.26 9.45 -1.92
CA ARG A 176 3.51 10.16 -1.63
C ARG A 176 4.70 9.21 -1.48
N ALA A 177 4.50 8.03 -0.90
CA ALA A 177 5.53 7.00 -0.80
C ALA A 177 6.02 6.54 -2.19
N ALA A 178 5.10 6.39 -3.14
CA ALA A 178 5.46 6.02 -4.52
C ALA A 178 6.39 7.07 -5.16
N ASP A 179 6.06 8.36 -5.03
CA ASP A 179 6.91 9.45 -5.52
C ASP A 179 8.30 9.46 -4.86
N ILE A 180 8.33 9.36 -3.52
CA ILE A 180 9.56 9.43 -2.73
C ILE A 180 10.52 8.28 -3.09
N TRP A 181 9.99 7.08 -3.25
CA TRP A 181 10.78 5.88 -3.49
C TRP A 181 10.95 5.54 -4.97
N ALA A 182 10.42 6.36 -5.88
CA ALA A 182 10.44 6.14 -7.32
C ALA A 182 9.99 4.70 -7.67
N VAL A 183 8.81 4.33 -7.18
CA VAL A 183 8.10 3.09 -7.53
C VAL A 183 6.81 3.41 -8.26
N GLU A 184 6.33 2.48 -9.05
CA GLU A 184 5.08 2.68 -9.79
C GLU A 184 3.89 2.76 -8.84
N LEU A 185 2.89 3.56 -9.21
CA LEU A 185 1.62 3.69 -8.50
C LEU A 185 0.46 3.37 -9.44
N ILE A 186 -0.44 2.52 -8.98
CA ILE A 186 -1.78 2.36 -9.56
C ILE A 186 -2.79 2.87 -8.53
N ASP A 187 -3.41 3.98 -8.83
CA ASP A 187 -4.34 4.66 -7.92
C ASP A 187 -5.73 4.02 -7.96
N LEU A 188 -5.89 2.91 -7.26
CA LEU A 188 -7.17 2.20 -7.18
C LEU A 188 -8.27 3.03 -6.52
N TYR A 189 -7.94 3.91 -5.56
CA TYR A 189 -8.89 4.82 -4.93
C TYR A 189 -9.58 5.69 -5.97
N ARG A 190 -8.83 6.28 -6.87
CA ARG A 190 -9.32 7.17 -7.93
C ARG A 190 -9.85 6.42 -9.15
N GLU A 191 -9.19 5.31 -9.55
CA GLU A 191 -9.32 4.76 -10.90
C GLU A 191 -10.16 3.49 -10.99
N SER A 192 -10.38 2.79 -9.87
CA SER A 192 -11.15 1.54 -9.89
C SER A 192 -12.63 1.77 -10.23
N GLY A 193 -13.17 2.96 -9.93
CA GLY A 193 -14.59 3.25 -10.00
C GLY A 193 -15.41 2.48 -8.97
N LEU A 194 -14.77 1.90 -7.94
CA LEU A 194 -15.44 1.26 -6.81
C LEU A 194 -15.75 2.33 -5.77
N PHE A 195 -17.04 2.54 -5.47
CA PHE A 195 -17.49 3.58 -4.56
C PHE A 195 -18.62 3.08 -3.65
N PRO A 196 -18.31 2.34 -2.57
CA PRO A 196 -19.31 1.68 -1.73
C PRO A 196 -20.14 2.62 -0.85
N LEU A 197 -19.86 3.91 -0.84
CA LEU A 197 -20.71 4.92 -0.21
C LEU A 197 -22.02 5.12 -0.97
N ASP A 198 -22.08 4.76 -2.27
CA ASP A 198 -23.29 4.65 -3.05
C ASP A 198 -23.88 3.25 -2.91
N GLU A 199 -25.16 3.18 -2.52
CA GLU A 199 -25.86 1.92 -2.21
C GLU A 199 -25.91 0.96 -3.41
N LYS A 200 -26.08 1.47 -4.63
CA LYS A 200 -26.11 0.67 -5.84
C LYS A 200 -24.73 0.08 -6.16
N HIS A 201 -23.66 0.86 -5.96
CA HIS A 201 -22.30 0.39 -6.11
C HIS A 201 -21.93 -0.64 -5.05
N ALA A 202 -22.28 -0.40 -3.79
CA ALA A 202 -22.10 -1.36 -2.71
C ALA A 202 -22.81 -2.69 -3.05
N GLY A 203 -24.07 -2.64 -3.49
CA GLY A 203 -24.84 -3.82 -3.88
C GLY A 203 -24.27 -4.60 -5.06
N THR A 204 -23.57 -3.93 -5.96
CA THR A 204 -22.99 -4.54 -7.17
C THR A 204 -21.61 -5.14 -6.93
N TYR A 205 -20.74 -4.45 -6.20
CA TYR A 205 -19.30 -4.72 -6.18
C TYR A 205 -18.75 -5.15 -4.83
N PHE A 206 -19.54 -5.08 -3.76
CA PHE A 206 -19.09 -5.41 -2.41
C PHE A 206 -19.82 -6.63 -1.85
N ASN A 207 -19.24 -7.24 -0.84
CA ASN A 207 -19.69 -8.52 -0.31
C ASN A 207 -21.09 -8.45 0.31
N ARG A 208 -21.40 -7.40 1.07
CA ARG A 208 -22.66 -7.12 1.79
C ARG A 208 -23.15 -8.19 2.77
N VAL A 209 -22.56 -9.37 2.78
CA VAL A 209 -22.85 -10.39 3.80
C VAL A 209 -22.49 -9.81 5.15
N ALA A 210 -23.40 -9.86 6.11
CA ALA A 210 -23.24 -9.29 7.44
C ALA A 210 -22.86 -7.78 7.46
N ASN A 211 -23.40 -6.99 6.52
CA ASN A 211 -23.07 -5.55 6.38
C ASN A 211 -21.60 -5.25 6.03
N ASP A 212 -20.99 -6.09 5.24
CA ASP A 212 -19.63 -5.90 4.75
C ASP A 212 -19.60 -5.06 3.46
N ASN A 213 -19.45 -3.74 3.58
CA ASN A 213 -19.22 -2.84 2.44
C ASN A 213 -17.74 -2.40 2.37
N LEU A 214 -16.83 -3.21 2.91
CA LEU A 214 -15.39 -3.01 2.84
C LEU A 214 -14.73 -3.97 1.83
N HIS A 215 -15.13 -5.25 1.84
CA HIS A 215 -14.53 -6.25 0.98
C HIS A 215 -15.25 -6.34 -0.37
N PRO A 216 -14.55 -6.14 -1.48
CA PRO A 216 -15.11 -6.36 -2.81
C PRO A 216 -15.53 -7.82 -3.03
N ASN A 217 -16.66 -8.05 -3.68
CA ASN A 217 -17.04 -9.36 -4.16
C ASN A 217 -16.32 -9.72 -5.48
N ALA A 218 -16.66 -10.83 -6.12
CA ALA A 218 -16.03 -11.27 -7.36
C ALA A 218 -16.12 -10.21 -8.49
N ALA A 219 -17.21 -9.45 -8.59
CA ALA A 219 -17.35 -8.36 -9.55
C ALA A 219 -16.44 -7.18 -9.21
N GLY A 220 -16.31 -6.84 -7.93
CA GLY A 220 -15.38 -5.83 -7.43
C GLY A 220 -13.92 -6.22 -7.68
N HIS A 221 -13.54 -7.46 -7.39
CA HIS A 221 -12.19 -7.97 -7.70
C HIS A 221 -11.89 -7.97 -9.20
N LYS A 222 -12.88 -8.30 -10.06
CA LYS A 222 -12.73 -8.16 -11.49
C LYS A 222 -12.49 -6.72 -11.91
N ARG A 223 -13.15 -5.76 -11.26
CA ARG A 223 -12.96 -4.32 -11.50
C ARG A 223 -11.56 -3.86 -11.13
N ILE A 224 -11.02 -4.31 -9.98
CA ILE A 224 -9.63 -4.07 -9.58
C ILE A 224 -8.67 -4.61 -10.64
N ALA A 225 -8.86 -5.87 -11.06
CA ALA A 225 -8.04 -6.48 -12.11
C ALA A 225 -8.05 -5.68 -13.41
N GLN A 226 -9.23 -5.22 -13.86
CA GLN A 226 -9.37 -4.40 -15.07
C GLN A 226 -8.62 -3.07 -14.96
N THR A 227 -8.55 -2.49 -13.75
CA THR A 227 -7.78 -1.27 -13.52
C THR A 227 -6.29 -1.56 -13.62
N ILE A 228 -5.80 -2.59 -12.95
CA ILE A 228 -4.38 -2.99 -12.99
C ILE A 228 -3.93 -3.37 -14.41
N LEU A 229 -4.77 -4.11 -15.15
CA LEU A 229 -4.47 -4.53 -16.54
C LEU A 229 -4.24 -3.38 -17.54
N ARG A 230 -4.64 -2.15 -17.21
CA ARG A 230 -4.32 -0.96 -18.02
C ARG A 230 -2.85 -0.54 -17.95
N TYR A 231 -2.13 -1.05 -16.96
CA TYR A 231 -0.74 -0.72 -16.67
C TYR A 231 0.25 -1.87 -16.97
N LEU A 232 -0.26 -3.04 -17.34
CA LEU A 232 0.54 -4.20 -17.74
C LEU A 232 0.70 -4.27 -19.26
#